data_94280e03aaa80655089c962582942b96
#
_entry.id   94280e03aaa80655089c962582942b96
#
_cell.length_a   1.000
_cell.length_b   1.000
_cell.length_c   1.000
_cell.angle_alpha   90.00
_cell.angle_beta   90.00
_cell.angle_gamma   90.00
#
_symmetry.space_group_name_H-M   'P 1'
#
loop_
_entity.id
_entity.type
_entity.pdbx_description
1 polymer ?
#
loop_
_entity_poly.entity_id
_entity_poly.type
_entity_poly.pdbx_seq_one_letter_code
_entity_poly.pdbx_strand_id
1 'polypeptide(L)'
;MSSLSQKLASLFLIDSTGDFTENLRLLEQYQPAGLLLFAKDLAGLSEKAVKERLAIYRQARPGLLLAIDQEGGLVSRLSTLYPNRSYPSQAELLKKGADFFLAENQKTALELKDLGINLNFAPVADLSLDPASFIYSRTLQAGAEETGPAIAAFIKLYRQLGVASCAKHFPGYGDAGNTHQAPAKDLRSLKEAQLDLLPFKAAIAAGVPTIMVAHLEVACYSPGPASLSPEIYRLLKEDLHYFGVAITDDLAMAAARESSCPELLALKAGADLLLGGKLENLPILEAAAESGELPKERIKDALVRVQTLQDDYSL
;
A
#
# COMPACT_ATOMS: atom_id res chain seq x y z
N MET A 1 7.84 22.96 13.04
CA MET A 1 6.47 22.41 13.08
C MET A 1 6.00 22.28 14.52
N SER A 2 4.67 22.40 14.79
CA SER A 2 4.10 22.06 16.08
C SER A 2 4.22 20.56 16.37
N SER A 3 4.07 20.15 17.64
CA SER A 3 4.07 18.72 18.00
C SER A 3 2.87 17.97 17.35
N LEU A 4 1.76 18.67 17.09
CA LEU A 4 0.59 18.11 16.40
C LEU A 4 0.89 17.92 14.90
N SER A 5 1.49 18.92 14.27
CA SER A 5 1.92 18.85 12.86
C SER A 5 2.87 17.68 12.61
N GLN A 6 3.83 17.45 13.50
CA GLN A 6 4.74 16.30 13.40
C GLN A 6 4.00 14.95 13.52
N LYS A 7 3.05 14.85 14.47
CA LYS A 7 2.22 13.65 14.60
C LYS A 7 1.37 13.39 13.35
N LEU A 8 0.79 14.44 12.78
CA LEU A 8 0.02 14.32 11.54
C LEU A 8 0.92 13.95 10.35
N ALA A 9 2.10 14.57 10.23
CA ALA A 9 3.06 14.22 9.18
C ALA A 9 3.53 12.77 9.26
N SER A 10 3.65 12.19 10.47
CA SER A 10 3.99 10.76 10.64
C SER A 10 2.86 9.79 10.27
N LEU A 11 1.72 10.27 9.77
CA LEU A 11 0.68 9.47 9.11
C LEU A 11 0.79 9.50 7.57
N PHE A 12 1.85 10.09 7.02
CA PHE A 12 2.08 10.12 5.58
C PHE A 12 3.16 9.13 5.17
N LEU A 13 2.93 8.43 4.08
CA LEU A 13 3.92 7.73 3.29
C LEU A 13 4.03 8.51 1.98
N ILE A 14 5.10 9.30 1.86
CA ILE A 14 5.26 10.25 0.75
C ILE A 14 5.86 9.57 -0.48
N ASP A 15 5.55 10.09 -1.65
CA ASP A 15 6.19 9.67 -2.90
C ASP A 15 7.60 10.23 -3.00
N SER A 16 8.53 9.38 -3.45
CA SER A 16 9.85 9.87 -3.83
C SER A 16 9.76 10.85 -5.00
N THR A 17 10.48 11.94 -4.89
CA THR A 17 10.65 12.90 -5.99
C THR A 17 11.57 12.37 -7.09
N GLY A 18 12.43 11.37 -6.78
CA GLY A 18 13.53 10.89 -7.60
C GLY A 18 14.84 11.67 -7.36
N ASP A 19 14.79 12.81 -6.69
CA ASP A 19 15.98 13.55 -6.27
C ASP A 19 16.36 13.17 -4.83
N PHE A 20 17.60 12.69 -4.66
CA PHE A 20 18.10 12.22 -3.37
C PHE A 20 18.09 13.33 -2.32
N THR A 21 18.55 14.54 -2.68
CA THR A 21 18.69 15.66 -1.74
C THR A 21 17.33 16.18 -1.31
N GLU A 22 16.40 16.26 -2.25
CA GLU A 22 15.03 16.71 -1.96
C GLU A 22 14.28 15.69 -1.09
N ASN A 23 14.40 14.39 -1.38
CA ASN A 23 13.83 13.36 -0.52
C ASN A 23 14.40 13.44 0.91
N LEU A 24 15.73 13.61 1.06
CA LEU A 24 16.38 13.76 2.35
C LEU A 24 15.86 14.99 3.10
N ARG A 25 15.74 16.13 2.42
CA ARG A 25 15.18 17.36 2.97
C ARG A 25 13.75 17.16 3.51
N LEU A 26 12.90 16.47 2.73
CA LEU A 26 11.51 16.17 3.14
C LEU A 26 11.48 15.26 4.38
N LEU A 27 12.33 14.22 4.40
CA LEU A 27 12.43 13.31 5.55
C LEU A 27 12.89 14.03 6.82
N GLU A 28 13.90 14.89 6.74
CA GLU A 28 14.40 15.66 7.88
C GLU A 28 13.39 16.69 8.38
N GLN A 29 12.72 17.38 7.47
CA GLN A 29 11.80 18.46 7.79
C GLN A 29 10.47 17.95 8.36
N TYR A 30 9.86 16.92 7.76
CA TYR A 30 8.50 16.49 8.07
C TYR A 30 8.41 15.21 8.89
N GLN A 31 9.46 14.38 8.88
CA GLN A 31 9.48 13.11 9.60
C GLN A 31 8.29 12.17 9.25
N PRO A 32 7.96 11.96 7.96
CA PRO A 32 6.84 11.11 7.57
C PRO A 32 7.03 9.66 8.03
N ALA A 33 5.97 8.85 7.99
CA ALA A 33 6.05 7.43 8.30
C ALA A 33 6.92 6.67 7.31
N GLY A 34 6.87 7.05 6.02
CA GLY A 34 7.57 6.31 4.98
C GLY A 34 7.80 7.11 3.70
N LEU A 35 8.55 6.48 2.80
CA LEU A 35 8.89 6.95 1.46
C LEU A 35 8.63 5.84 0.45
N LEU A 36 7.80 6.08 -0.58
CA LEU A 36 7.58 5.17 -1.70
C LEU A 36 8.66 5.38 -2.76
N LEU A 37 9.38 4.32 -3.07
CA LEU A 37 10.41 4.29 -4.09
C LEU A 37 9.84 3.87 -5.46
N PHE A 38 10.26 4.56 -6.50
CA PHE A 38 9.92 4.27 -7.88
C PHE A 38 11.13 3.78 -8.67
N ALA A 39 10.91 3.36 -9.92
CA ALA A 39 12.00 2.97 -10.82
C ALA A 39 13.08 4.06 -10.98
N LYS A 40 12.67 5.34 -10.97
CA LYS A 40 13.59 6.51 -11.05
C LYS A 40 14.60 6.59 -9.90
N ASP A 41 14.26 6.04 -8.72
CA ASP A 41 15.14 6.04 -7.54
C ASP A 41 16.26 4.97 -7.63
N LEU A 42 16.07 4.00 -8.52
CA LEU A 42 16.99 2.88 -8.74
C LEU A 42 17.76 3.01 -10.07
N ALA A 43 17.24 3.80 -11.01
CA ALA A 43 17.78 3.90 -12.36
C ALA A 43 19.21 4.43 -12.38
N GLY A 44 20.10 3.69 -13.08
CA GLY A 44 21.49 4.09 -13.28
C GLY A 44 22.38 3.97 -12.04
N LEU A 45 21.87 3.43 -10.93
CA LEU A 45 22.62 3.21 -9.71
C LEU A 45 23.15 1.77 -9.62
N SER A 46 24.28 1.60 -8.93
CA SER A 46 24.69 0.29 -8.46
C SER A 46 23.92 -0.11 -7.20
N GLU A 47 23.79 -1.40 -6.95
CA GLU A 47 23.21 -1.94 -5.71
C GLU A 47 23.81 -1.29 -4.45
N LYS A 48 25.14 -1.15 -4.42
CA LYS A 48 25.84 -0.48 -3.32
C LYS A 48 25.38 0.96 -3.13
N ALA A 49 25.24 1.72 -4.21
CA ALA A 49 24.80 3.11 -4.16
C ALA A 49 23.34 3.24 -3.66
N VAL A 50 22.47 2.29 -4.06
CA VAL A 50 21.10 2.22 -3.54
C VAL A 50 21.11 1.97 -2.03
N LYS A 51 21.83 0.95 -1.55
CA LYS A 51 21.96 0.63 -0.12
C LYS A 51 22.46 1.82 0.70
N GLU A 52 23.48 2.51 0.21
CA GLU A 52 24.04 3.71 0.86
C GLU A 52 23.00 4.83 0.96
N ARG A 53 22.28 5.13 -0.12
CA ARG A 53 21.20 6.15 -0.11
C ARG A 53 20.07 5.81 0.86
N LEU A 54 19.59 4.57 0.84
CA LEU A 54 18.50 4.14 1.71
C LEU A 54 18.94 4.12 3.19
N ALA A 55 20.21 3.81 3.48
CA ALA A 55 20.76 3.92 4.83
C ALA A 55 20.78 5.36 5.33
N ILE A 56 21.13 6.34 4.47
CA ILE A 56 21.10 7.77 4.82
C ILE A 56 19.66 8.21 5.13
N TYR A 57 18.66 7.81 4.32
CA TYR A 57 17.26 8.10 4.60
C TYR A 57 16.82 7.57 5.97
N ARG A 58 17.21 6.35 6.33
CA ARG A 58 16.89 5.79 7.65
C ARG A 58 17.60 6.49 8.82
N GLN A 59 18.82 7.01 8.60
CA GLN A 59 19.50 7.84 9.61
C GLN A 59 18.75 9.16 9.83
N ALA A 60 18.25 9.79 8.75
CA ALA A 60 17.48 11.03 8.82
C ALA A 60 16.10 10.83 9.48
N ARG A 61 15.49 9.65 9.27
CA ARG A 61 14.19 9.28 9.86
C ARG A 61 14.24 7.85 10.43
N PRO A 62 14.59 7.68 11.70
CA PRO A 62 14.53 6.37 12.37
C PRO A 62 13.11 5.76 12.30
N GLY A 63 13.01 4.46 12.05
CA GLY A 63 11.75 3.76 11.86
C GLY A 63 11.06 4.02 10.51
N LEU A 64 11.78 4.58 9.52
CA LEU A 64 11.24 4.87 8.19
C LEU A 64 10.78 3.60 7.48
N LEU A 65 9.54 3.61 6.97
CA LEU A 65 9.03 2.63 6.05
C LEU A 65 9.53 2.97 4.64
N LEU A 66 10.46 2.19 4.11
CA LEU A 66 10.89 2.28 2.72
C LEU A 66 10.04 1.32 1.90
N ALA A 67 9.09 1.87 1.16
CA ALA A 67 8.09 1.13 0.41
C ALA A 67 8.44 1.03 -1.07
N ILE A 68 7.97 -0.02 -1.75
CA ILE A 68 8.13 -0.24 -3.18
C ILE A 68 6.94 -1.04 -3.74
N ASP A 69 6.59 -0.80 -5.02
CA ASP A 69 5.70 -1.69 -5.79
C ASP A 69 6.53 -2.76 -6.50
N GLN A 70 6.77 -3.87 -5.86
CA GLN A 70 7.43 -5.03 -6.46
C GLN A 70 6.44 -6.19 -6.54
N GLU A 71 5.50 -6.09 -7.49
CA GLU A 71 4.47 -7.10 -7.74
C GLU A 71 4.99 -8.26 -8.61
N GLY A 72 5.97 -7.98 -9.45
CA GLY A 72 6.39 -8.82 -10.58
C GLY A 72 5.58 -8.49 -11.85
N GLY A 73 5.98 -9.10 -12.98
CA GLY A 73 5.37 -8.79 -14.27
C GLY A 73 5.52 -7.33 -14.67
N LEU A 74 4.41 -6.67 -14.98
CA LEU A 74 4.38 -5.27 -15.43
C LEU A 74 4.79 -4.27 -14.34
N VAL A 75 4.63 -4.62 -13.08
CA VAL A 75 4.93 -3.75 -11.94
C VAL A 75 6.10 -4.32 -11.16
N SER A 76 7.31 -4.04 -11.66
CA SER A 76 8.57 -4.50 -11.09
C SER A 76 9.60 -3.39 -11.12
N ARG A 77 9.87 -2.77 -9.97
CA ARG A 77 10.87 -1.69 -9.86
C ARG A 77 12.29 -2.24 -9.81
N LEU A 78 12.47 -3.42 -9.21
CA LEU A 78 13.77 -4.09 -9.16
C LEU A 78 14.33 -4.47 -10.55
N SER A 79 13.48 -4.62 -11.56
CA SER A 79 13.94 -4.84 -12.95
C SER A 79 14.81 -3.69 -13.46
N THR A 80 14.67 -2.49 -12.91
CA THR A 80 15.52 -1.33 -13.25
C THR A 80 16.93 -1.46 -12.66
N LEU A 81 17.04 -2.02 -11.46
CA LEU A 81 18.32 -2.24 -10.78
C LEU A 81 19.01 -3.52 -11.28
N TYR A 82 18.23 -4.55 -11.56
CA TYR A 82 18.71 -5.87 -11.98
C TYR A 82 18.19 -6.25 -13.38
N PRO A 83 18.66 -5.60 -14.47
CA PRO A 83 18.11 -5.76 -15.82
C PRO A 83 18.26 -7.17 -16.39
N ASN A 84 19.20 -7.95 -15.88
CA ASN A 84 19.45 -9.33 -16.30
C ASN A 84 18.65 -10.36 -15.48
N ARG A 85 17.85 -9.93 -14.49
CA ARG A 85 16.98 -10.79 -13.71
C ARG A 85 15.54 -10.64 -14.18
N SER A 86 14.86 -11.78 -14.33
CA SER A 86 13.42 -11.81 -14.60
C SER A 86 12.63 -11.78 -13.29
N TYR A 87 11.60 -10.96 -13.27
CA TYR A 87 10.57 -10.92 -12.21
C TYR A 87 9.21 -11.24 -12.83
N PRO A 88 8.87 -12.53 -13.03
CA PRO A 88 7.62 -12.92 -13.65
C PRO A 88 6.41 -12.43 -12.85
N SER A 89 5.24 -12.35 -13.51
CA SER A 89 3.99 -12.06 -12.82
C SER A 89 3.65 -13.16 -11.81
N GLN A 90 2.90 -12.82 -10.77
CA GLN A 90 2.48 -13.79 -9.76
C GLN A 90 1.65 -14.94 -10.38
N ALA A 91 0.86 -14.66 -11.42
CA ALA A 91 0.14 -15.67 -12.17
C ALA A 91 1.10 -16.67 -12.87
N GLU A 92 2.17 -16.18 -13.51
CA GLU A 92 3.16 -17.06 -14.14
C GLU A 92 3.90 -17.92 -13.11
N LEU A 93 4.19 -17.37 -11.94
CA LEU A 93 4.82 -18.12 -10.85
C LEU A 93 3.88 -19.21 -10.32
N LEU A 94 2.61 -18.89 -10.07
CA LEU A 94 1.62 -19.83 -9.54
C LEU A 94 1.33 -20.98 -10.53
N LYS A 95 1.27 -20.69 -11.84
CA LYS A 95 1.12 -21.70 -12.89
C LYS A 95 2.23 -22.75 -12.91
N LYS A 96 3.43 -22.43 -12.38
CA LYS A 96 4.56 -23.36 -12.23
C LYS A 96 4.51 -24.17 -10.93
N GLY A 97 3.52 -23.94 -10.10
CA GLY A 97 3.29 -24.64 -8.83
C GLY A 97 3.63 -23.81 -7.59
N ALA A 98 3.02 -24.18 -6.47
CA ALA A 98 3.12 -23.45 -5.21
C ALA A 98 4.55 -23.33 -4.68
N ASP A 99 5.35 -24.37 -4.78
CA ASP A 99 6.75 -24.36 -4.33
C ASP A 99 7.60 -23.38 -5.15
N PHE A 100 7.38 -23.34 -6.47
CA PHE A 100 8.07 -22.39 -7.35
C PHE A 100 7.62 -20.96 -7.06
N PHE A 101 6.32 -20.74 -6.86
CA PHE A 101 5.77 -19.46 -6.45
C PHE A 101 6.44 -18.94 -5.17
N LEU A 102 6.54 -19.77 -4.14
CA LEU A 102 7.16 -19.39 -2.87
C LEU A 102 8.67 -19.15 -3.02
N ALA A 103 9.37 -20.01 -3.76
CA ALA A 103 10.83 -19.87 -3.95
C ALA A 103 11.21 -18.56 -4.64
N GLU A 104 10.48 -18.15 -5.70
CA GLU A 104 10.76 -16.88 -6.39
C GLU A 104 10.37 -15.66 -5.56
N ASN A 105 9.25 -15.71 -4.83
CA ASN A 105 8.86 -14.66 -3.90
C ASN A 105 9.83 -14.53 -2.71
N GLN A 106 10.41 -15.64 -2.24
CA GLN A 106 11.46 -15.63 -1.22
C GLN A 106 12.70 -14.88 -1.70
N LYS A 107 13.17 -15.16 -2.93
CA LYS A 107 14.32 -14.45 -3.52
C LYS A 107 14.02 -12.95 -3.59
N THR A 108 12.85 -12.57 -4.08
CA THR A 108 12.45 -11.17 -4.17
C THR A 108 12.40 -10.49 -2.80
N ALA A 109 11.83 -11.13 -1.78
CA ALA A 109 11.77 -10.58 -0.43
C ALA A 109 13.17 -10.40 0.19
N LEU A 110 14.08 -11.36 -0.04
CA LEU A 110 15.47 -11.26 0.43
C LEU A 110 16.23 -10.13 -0.26
N GLU A 111 16.01 -9.90 -1.56
CA GLU A 111 16.61 -8.78 -2.29
C GLU A 111 16.09 -7.44 -1.76
N LEU A 112 14.78 -7.30 -1.51
CA LEU A 112 14.21 -6.10 -0.91
C LEU A 112 14.84 -5.82 0.46
N LYS A 113 14.91 -6.84 1.32
CA LYS A 113 15.52 -6.74 2.64
C LYS A 113 16.99 -6.35 2.57
N ASP A 114 17.75 -6.94 1.68
CA ASP A 114 19.18 -6.68 1.50
C ASP A 114 19.47 -5.25 0.99
N LEU A 115 18.56 -4.70 0.17
CA LEU A 115 18.58 -3.28 -0.19
C LEU A 115 18.17 -2.36 0.97
N GLY A 116 17.53 -2.92 1.99
CA GLY A 116 16.98 -2.16 3.10
C GLY A 116 15.55 -1.65 2.86
N ILE A 117 14.82 -2.26 1.95
CA ILE A 117 13.40 -1.99 1.70
C ILE A 117 12.58 -2.90 2.62
N ASN A 118 11.73 -2.32 3.46
CA ASN A 118 11.01 -3.04 4.50
C ASN A 118 9.49 -3.13 4.31
N LEU A 119 8.95 -2.51 3.24
CA LEU A 119 7.53 -2.61 2.88
C LEU A 119 7.38 -2.86 1.38
N ASN A 120 6.71 -3.93 1.00
CA ASN A 120 6.34 -4.18 -0.40
C ASN A 120 4.84 -4.04 -0.60
N PHE A 121 4.41 -3.18 -1.52
CA PHE A 121 3.02 -3.06 -1.94
C PHE A 121 2.60 -4.21 -2.86
N ALA A 122 2.70 -5.40 -2.32
CA ALA A 122 2.25 -6.68 -2.84
C ALA A 122 1.84 -7.58 -1.65
N PRO A 123 1.00 -8.59 -1.85
CA PRO A 123 0.46 -9.10 -3.11
C PRO A 123 -0.79 -8.35 -3.62
N VAL A 124 -1.05 -8.43 -4.93
CA VAL A 124 -2.33 -8.05 -5.52
C VAL A 124 -3.35 -9.14 -5.22
N ALA A 125 -4.33 -8.81 -4.36
CA ALA A 125 -5.37 -9.72 -3.90
C ALA A 125 -6.67 -9.61 -4.70
N ASP A 126 -6.71 -8.69 -5.68
CA ASP A 126 -7.84 -8.52 -6.59
C ASP A 126 -8.12 -9.80 -7.38
N LEU A 127 -9.40 -10.07 -7.62
CA LEU A 127 -9.84 -11.14 -8.51
C LEU A 127 -10.14 -10.58 -9.90
N SER A 128 -9.63 -11.23 -10.94
CA SER A 128 -10.05 -11.01 -12.32
C SER A 128 -9.77 -12.25 -13.16
N LEU A 129 -10.79 -12.67 -13.89
CA LEU A 129 -10.70 -13.74 -14.87
C LEU A 129 -10.90 -13.24 -16.31
N ASP A 130 -11.24 -11.95 -16.47
CA ASP A 130 -11.41 -11.32 -17.77
C ASP A 130 -10.09 -10.69 -18.24
N PRO A 131 -9.47 -11.21 -19.33
CA PRO A 131 -8.25 -10.64 -19.90
C PRO A 131 -8.39 -9.18 -20.38
N ALA A 132 -9.60 -8.69 -20.60
CA ALA A 132 -9.87 -7.31 -20.98
C ALA A 132 -9.90 -6.35 -19.77
N SER A 133 -10.00 -6.89 -18.56
CA SER A 133 -9.98 -6.08 -17.34
C SER A 133 -8.63 -5.41 -17.13
N PHE A 134 -8.64 -4.14 -16.73
CA PHE A 134 -7.44 -3.37 -16.42
C PHE A 134 -6.51 -4.08 -15.41
N ILE A 135 -7.09 -4.71 -14.38
CA ILE A 135 -6.30 -5.32 -13.30
C ILE A 135 -5.80 -6.74 -13.64
N TYR A 136 -6.38 -7.41 -14.65
CA TYR A 136 -6.13 -8.82 -14.95
C TYR A 136 -4.65 -9.21 -14.99
N SER A 137 -3.82 -8.44 -15.71
CA SER A 137 -2.39 -8.73 -15.89
C SER A 137 -1.58 -8.65 -14.58
N ARG A 138 -2.14 -8.03 -13.52
CA ARG A 138 -1.51 -7.89 -12.21
C ARG A 138 -2.02 -8.93 -11.21
N THR A 139 -3.19 -9.55 -11.45
CA THR A 139 -3.79 -10.55 -10.56
C THR A 139 -3.13 -11.93 -10.72
N LEU A 140 -3.52 -12.85 -9.85
CA LEU A 140 -3.13 -14.27 -9.97
C LEU A 140 -3.83 -15.00 -11.15
N GLN A 141 -4.79 -14.35 -11.81
CA GLN A 141 -5.58 -14.93 -12.92
C GLN A 141 -6.28 -16.25 -12.52
N ALA A 142 -6.70 -16.32 -11.26
CA ALA A 142 -7.30 -17.49 -10.64
C ALA A 142 -8.56 -17.10 -9.86
N GLY A 143 -9.43 -18.06 -9.58
CA GLY A 143 -10.60 -17.86 -8.75
C GLY A 143 -10.25 -17.64 -7.28
N ALA A 144 -11.23 -17.27 -6.47
CA ALA A 144 -11.03 -16.95 -5.05
C ALA A 144 -10.46 -18.14 -4.25
N GLU A 145 -10.84 -19.38 -4.62
CA GLU A 145 -10.39 -20.60 -3.94
C GLU A 145 -8.88 -20.86 -4.11
N GLU A 146 -8.29 -20.46 -5.23
CA GLU A 146 -6.85 -20.59 -5.49
C GLU A 146 -6.10 -19.32 -5.04
N THR A 147 -6.69 -18.15 -5.26
CA THR A 147 -6.08 -16.86 -4.90
C THR A 147 -5.88 -16.73 -3.41
N GLY A 148 -6.89 -17.03 -2.59
CA GLY A 148 -6.81 -16.88 -1.14
C GLY A 148 -5.62 -17.61 -0.50
N PRO A 149 -5.44 -18.92 -0.73
CA PRO A 149 -4.28 -19.67 -0.22
C PRO A 149 -2.93 -19.12 -0.70
N ALA A 150 -2.81 -18.71 -1.97
CA ALA A 150 -1.57 -18.14 -2.51
C ALA A 150 -1.22 -16.80 -1.84
N ILE A 151 -2.22 -15.90 -1.67
CA ILE A 151 -2.07 -14.64 -0.93
C ILE A 151 -1.63 -14.90 0.52
N ALA A 152 -2.27 -15.85 1.21
CA ALA A 152 -1.92 -16.20 2.57
C ALA A 152 -0.48 -16.74 2.69
N ALA A 153 -0.06 -17.58 1.74
CA ALA A 153 1.30 -18.13 1.69
C ALA A 153 2.35 -17.04 1.44
N PHE A 154 2.10 -16.11 0.51
CA PHE A 154 2.94 -14.95 0.25
C PHE A 154 3.12 -14.10 1.53
N ILE A 155 2.04 -13.76 2.21
CA ILE A 155 2.07 -12.91 3.41
C ILE A 155 2.88 -13.58 4.53
N LYS A 156 2.65 -14.86 4.79
CA LYS A 156 3.40 -15.62 5.81
C LYS A 156 4.89 -15.63 5.49
N LEU A 157 5.27 -15.85 4.23
CA LEU A 157 6.66 -15.84 3.77
C LEU A 157 7.32 -14.48 4.01
N TYR A 158 6.71 -13.39 3.55
CA TYR A 158 7.25 -12.04 3.72
C TYR A 158 7.41 -11.66 5.19
N ARG A 159 6.42 -11.97 6.01
CA ARG A 159 6.47 -11.77 7.46
C ARG A 159 7.62 -12.54 8.12
N GLN A 160 7.83 -13.81 7.76
CA GLN A 160 8.95 -14.62 8.28
C GLN A 160 10.31 -14.03 7.90
N LEU A 161 10.40 -13.38 6.75
CA LEU A 161 11.61 -12.74 6.27
C LEU A 161 11.82 -11.32 6.81
N GLY A 162 10.83 -10.75 7.53
CA GLY A 162 10.90 -9.41 8.11
C GLY A 162 10.73 -8.30 7.08
N VAL A 163 9.95 -8.54 6.01
CA VAL A 163 9.50 -7.54 5.05
C VAL A 163 7.99 -7.42 5.16
N ALA A 164 7.48 -6.23 5.43
CA ALA A 164 6.05 -5.97 5.45
C ALA A 164 5.45 -6.15 4.05
N SER A 165 4.28 -6.77 3.98
CA SER A 165 3.51 -6.94 2.74
C SER A 165 2.22 -6.12 2.80
N CYS A 166 1.66 -5.78 1.65
CA CYS A 166 0.42 -5.02 1.53
C CYS A 166 -0.54 -5.71 0.56
N ALA A 167 -1.63 -6.27 1.09
CA ALA A 167 -2.69 -6.81 0.23
C ALA A 167 -3.49 -5.66 -0.41
N LYS A 168 -3.70 -5.69 -1.74
CA LYS A 168 -4.33 -4.61 -2.48
C LYS A 168 -5.18 -5.12 -3.64
N HIS A 169 -6.21 -4.41 -4.05
CA HIS A 169 -6.70 -3.10 -3.58
C HIS A 169 -8.10 -3.31 -2.95
N PHE A 170 -8.21 -3.23 -1.64
CA PHE A 170 -9.47 -3.47 -0.93
C PHE A 170 -10.57 -2.47 -1.33
N PRO A 171 -11.84 -2.88 -1.50
CA PRO A 171 -12.42 -4.22 -1.23
C PRO A 171 -12.35 -5.20 -2.40
N GLY A 172 -11.59 -4.93 -3.43
CA GLY A 172 -11.44 -5.67 -4.69
C GLY A 172 -11.79 -4.80 -5.88
N TYR A 173 -11.00 -4.90 -6.95
CA TYR A 173 -11.12 -4.00 -8.10
C TYR A 173 -12.35 -4.30 -8.98
N GLY A 174 -12.85 -5.53 -8.92
CA GLY A 174 -13.99 -5.95 -9.71
C GLY A 174 -13.78 -5.74 -11.20
N ASP A 175 -14.87 -5.31 -11.87
CA ASP A 175 -14.86 -4.96 -13.29
C ASP A 175 -14.66 -3.45 -13.54
N ALA A 176 -14.18 -2.73 -12.52
CA ALA A 176 -13.96 -1.29 -12.63
C ALA A 176 -12.83 -0.95 -13.61
N GLY A 177 -12.92 0.24 -14.20
CA GLY A 177 -11.88 0.79 -15.07
C GLY A 177 -10.62 1.23 -14.31
N ASN A 178 -9.70 1.87 -15.02
CA ASN A 178 -8.42 2.32 -14.50
C ASN A 178 -8.54 3.63 -13.68
N THR A 179 -8.43 3.53 -12.35
CA THR A 179 -8.50 4.68 -11.42
C THR A 179 -7.33 5.66 -11.55
N HIS A 180 -6.22 5.28 -12.19
CA HIS A 180 -5.15 6.22 -12.52
C HIS A 180 -5.52 7.23 -13.59
N GLN A 181 -6.49 6.88 -14.46
CA GLN A 181 -6.89 7.74 -15.59
C GLN A 181 -8.15 8.55 -15.28
N ALA A 182 -9.12 7.95 -14.61
CA ALA A 182 -10.39 8.58 -14.27
C ALA A 182 -11.04 7.89 -13.04
N PRO A 183 -12.02 8.53 -12.37
CA PRO A 183 -12.87 7.85 -11.40
C PRO A 183 -13.47 6.59 -12.02
N ALA A 184 -13.38 5.48 -11.29
CA ALA A 184 -13.87 4.18 -11.74
C ALA A 184 -14.93 3.66 -10.77
N LYS A 185 -15.92 2.92 -11.31
CA LYS A 185 -17.05 2.44 -10.54
C LYS A 185 -17.33 0.97 -10.84
N ASP A 186 -17.41 0.17 -9.79
CA ASP A 186 -17.91 -1.20 -9.82
C ASP A 186 -19.42 -1.19 -9.56
N LEU A 187 -20.18 -1.66 -10.52
CA LEU A 187 -21.66 -1.72 -10.48
C LEU A 187 -22.18 -3.13 -10.18
N ARG A 188 -21.31 -4.08 -9.90
CA ARG A 188 -21.70 -5.45 -9.59
C ARG A 188 -22.58 -5.51 -8.34
N SER A 189 -23.34 -6.60 -8.26
CA SER A 189 -24.18 -6.87 -7.08
C SER A 189 -23.34 -7.12 -5.82
N LEU A 190 -23.94 -6.93 -4.65
CA LEU A 190 -23.30 -7.25 -3.37
C LEU A 190 -22.79 -8.70 -3.32
N LYS A 191 -23.53 -9.65 -3.88
CA LYS A 191 -23.16 -11.07 -3.91
C LYS A 191 -21.85 -11.30 -4.70
N GLU A 192 -21.70 -10.61 -5.83
CA GLU A 192 -20.48 -10.70 -6.64
C GLU A 192 -19.30 -10.01 -5.96
N ALA A 193 -19.50 -8.79 -5.44
CA ALA A 193 -18.48 -8.06 -4.72
C ALA A 193 -18.01 -8.76 -3.42
N GLN A 194 -18.86 -9.55 -2.77
CA GLN A 194 -18.48 -10.37 -1.62
C GLN A 194 -17.46 -11.47 -1.95
N LEU A 195 -17.39 -11.94 -3.20
CA LEU A 195 -16.37 -12.91 -3.61
C LEU A 195 -14.96 -12.28 -3.57
N ASP A 196 -14.86 -11.00 -3.93
CA ASP A 196 -13.59 -10.27 -3.92
C ASP A 196 -13.02 -10.11 -2.49
N LEU A 197 -13.86 -10.23 -1.46
CA LEU A 197 -13.40 -10.19 -0.08
C LEU A 197 -12.69 -11.48 0.37
N LEU A 198 -12.83 -12.59 -0.36
CA LEU A 198 -12.27 -13.88 0.07
C LEU A 198 -10.74 -13.87 0.14
N PRO A 199 -9.98 -13.34 -0.84
CA PRO A 199 -8.54 -13.21 -0.74
C PRO A 199 -8.12 -12.28 0.41
N PHE A 200 -8.86 -11.19 0.69
CA PHE A 200 -8.57 -10.31 1.81
C PHE A 200 -8.83 -10.97 3.16
N LYS A 201 -9.89 -11.78 3.29
CA LYS A 201 -10.10 -12.62 4.49
C LYS A 201 -8.94 -13.58 4.72
N ALA A 202 -8.43 -14.20 3.66
CA ALA A 202 -7.25 -15.06 3.72
C ALA A 202 -5.99 -14.26 4.11
N ALA A 203 -5.82 -13.05 3.58
CA ALA A 203 -4.74 -12.14 3.94
C ALA A 203 -4.79 -11.75 5.43
N ILE A 204 -5.96 -11.38 5.94
CA ILE A 204 -6.18 -11.04 7.35
C ILE A 204 -5.86 -12.24 8.25
N ALA A 205 -6.37 -13.42 7.92
CA ALA A 205 -6.08 -14.65 8.65
C ALA A 205 -4.59 -15.04 8.64
N ALA A 206 -3.84 -14.64 7.59
CA ALA A 206 -2.39 -14.82 7.50
C ALA A 206 -1.59 -13.76 8.28
N GLY A 207 -2.26 -12.73 8.83
CA GLY A 207 -1.64 -11.65 9.59
C GLY A 207 -0.98 -10.60 8.69
N VAL A 208 -1.64 -10.19 7.60
CA VAL A 208 -1.15 -9.13 6.73
C VAL A 208 -0.96 -7.83 7.52
N PRO A 209 0.24 -7.21 7.47
CA PRO A 209 0.51 -6.01 8.25
C PRO A 209 -0.18 -4.76 7.67
N THR A 210 -0.33 -4.67 6.35
CA THR A 210 -0.98 -3.54 5.69
C THR A 210 -2.00 -3.99 4.64
N ILE A 211 -3.11 -3.24 4.52
CA ILE A 211 -4.11 -3.40 3.45
C ILE A 211 -4.29 -2.04 2.79
N MET A 212 -4.14 -1.99 1.46
CA MET A 212 -4.36 -0.78 0.68
C MET A 212 -5.82 -0.72 0.21
N VAL A 213 -6.47 0.42 0.49
CA VAL A 213 -7.87 0.70 0.13
C VAL A 213 -7.91 1.48 -1.18
N ALA A 214 -8.60 0.94 -2.17
CA ALA A 214 -8.67 1.46 -3.52
C ALA A 214 -9.37 2.82 -3.66
N HIS A 215 -9.07 3.56 -4.74
CA HIS A 215 -9.80 4.79 -5.10
C HIS A 215 -11.03 4.54 -5.99
N LEU A 216 -11.44 3.30 -6.20
CA LEU A 216 -12.65 3.01 -6.95
C LEU A 216 -13.91 3.15 -6.09
N GLU A 217 -15.04 3.45 -6.70
CA GLU A 217 -16.35 3.34 -6.10
C GLU A 217 -16.86 1.90 -6.24
N VAL A 218 -17.21 1.25 -5.14
CA VAL A 218 -17.92 -0.03 -5.13
C VAL A 218 -19.35 0.23 -4.71
N ALA A 219 -20.23 0.46 -5.69
CA ALA A 219 -21.55 1.02 -5.51
C ALA A 219 -22.46 0.23 -4.55
N CYS A 220 -22.27 -1.09 -4.45
CA CYS A 220 -23.05 -1.91 -3.52
C CYS A 220 -22.63 -1.78 -2.05
N TYR A 221 -21.46 -1.17 -1.77
CA TYR A 221 -21.00 -0.91 -0.40
C TYR A 221 -21.17 0.56 0.00
N SER A 222 -20.75 1.49 -0.88
CA SER A 222 -20.80 2.93 -0.57
C SER A 222 -20.66 3.76 -1.86
N PRO A 223 -21.31 4.94 -1.94
CA PRO A 223 -21.01 5.90 -3.01
C PRO A 223 -19.64 6.54 -2.81
N GLY A 224 -18.97 6.86 -3.93
CA GLY A 224 -17.66 7.51 -3.96
C GLY A 224 -16.47 6.59 -3.72
N PRO A 225 -15.24 7.14 -3.74
CA PRO A 225 -14.02 6.37 -3.62
C PRO A 225 -13.95 5.57 -2.31
N ALA A 226 -13.65 4.28 -2.40
CA ALA A 226 -13.57 3.38 -1.25
C ALA A 226 -12.58 3.89 -0.18
N SER A 227 -11.44 4.46 -0.60
CA SER A 227 -10.43 5.05 0.29
C SER A 227 -10.89 6.28 1.10
N LEU A 228 -12.02 6.88 0.72
CA LEU A 228 -12.62 8.04 1.40
C LEU A 228 -13.95 7.70 2.09
N SER A 229 -14.36 6.41 2.09
CA SER A 229 -15.65 5.94 2.58
C SER A 229 -15.56 5.34 3.98
N PRO A 230 -16.22 5.91 4.99
CA PRO A 230 -16.32 5.33 6.33
C PRO A 230 -16.89 3.90 6.34
N GLU A 231 -17.83 3.60 5.43
CA GLU A 231 -18.47 2.29 5.31
C GLU A 231 -17.44 1.22 4.93
N ILE A 232 -16.51 1.55 4.03
CA ILE A 232 -15.45 0.63 3.60
C ILE A 232 -14.46 0.35 4.73
N TYR A 233 -14.05 1.37 5.49
CA TYR A 233 -13.18 1.15 6.64
C TYR A 233 -13.90 0.41 7.77
N ARG A 234 -15.21 0.61 7.97
CA ARG A 234 -16.01 -0.19 8.90
C ARG A 234 -16.05 -1.66 8.44
N LEU A 235 -16.36 -1.92 7.17
CA LEU A 235 -16.30 -3.26 6.59
C LEU A 235 -14.93 -3.92 6.85
N LEU A 236 -13.83 -3.21 6.62
CA LEU A 236 -12.48 -3.74 6.84
C LEU A 236 -12.19 -3.98 8.33
N LYS A 237 -12.38 -2.98 9.17
CA LYS A 237 -11.90 -2.98 10.56
C LYS A 237 -12.86 -3.69 11.51
N GLU A 238 -14.17 -3.51 11.33
CA GLU A 238 -15.18 -4.07 12.23
C GLU A 238 -15.69 -5.42 11.72
N ASP A 239 -16.22 -5.49 10.48
CA ASP A 239 -16.86 -6.70 9.98
C ASP A 239 -15.84 -7.80 9.64
N LEU A 240 -14.67 -7.44 9.10
CA LEU A 240 -13.57 -8.38 8.81
C LEU A 240 -12.54 -8.48 9.92
N HIS A 241 -12.69 -7.75 11.02
CA HIS A 241 -11.80 -7.75 12.19
C HIS A 241 -10.32 -7.52 11.84
N TYR A 242 -10.05 -6.52 10.99
CA TYR A 242 -8.69 -6.15 10.63
C TYR A 242 -8.09 -5.13 11.60
N PHE A 243 -6.96 -5.50 12.22
CA PHE A 243 -6.28 -4.68 13.23
C PHE A 243 -4.94 -4.08 12.77
N GLY A 244 -4.49 -4.42 11.56
CA GLY A 244 -3.28 -3.83 10.97
C GLY A 244 -3.50 -2.41 10.44
N VAL A 245 -2.56 -1.93 9.63
CA VAL A 245 -2.58 -0.58 9.05
C VAL A 245 -3.39 -0.56 7.77
N ALA A 246 -4.47 0.21 7.74
CA ALA A 246 -5.22 0.52 6.52
C ALA A 246 -4.58 1.75 5.86
N ILE A 247 -3.97 1.54 4.68
CA ILE A 247 -3.35 2.59 3.88
C ILE A 247 -4.26 2.96 2.70
N THR A 248 -4.32 4.24 2.33
CA THR A 248 -4.99 4.66 1.09
C THR A 248 -4.22 4.19 -0.13
N ASP A 249 -4.86 4.00 -1.27
CA ASP A 249 -4.18 4.09 -2.57
C ASP A 249 -3.62 5.52 -2.74
N ASP A 250 -2.80 5.75 -3.77
CA ASP A 250 -2.09 7.01 -3.95
C ASP A 250 -3.06 8.19 -4.13
N LEU A 251 -3.12 9.08 -3.13
CA LEU A 251 -3.98 10.28 -3.12
C LEU A 251 -3.64 11.28 -4.23
N ALA A 252 -2.49 11.13 -4.90
CA ALA A 252 -2.15 11.90 -6.10
C ALA A 252 -2.88 11.40 -7.35
N MET A 253 -3.57 10.26 -7.32
CA MET A 253 -4.34 9.73 -8.45
C MET A 253 -5.57 10.58 -8.78
N ALA A 254 -6.00 10.53 -10.04
CA ALA A 254 -7.12 11.34 -10.53
C ALA A 254 -8.43 11.12 -9.75
N ALA A 255 -8.72 9.88 -9.39
CA ALA A 255 -9.93 9.50 -8.67
C ALA A 255 -10.06 10.12 -7.25
N ALA A 256 -8.94 10.47 -6.59
CA ALA A 256 -8.95 11.11 -5.28
C ALA A 256 -8.94 12.65 -5.35
N ARG A 257 -8.55 13.22 -6.50
CA ARG A 257 -8.35 14.69 -6.68
C ARG A 257 -9.63 15.52 -6.74
N GLU A 258 -10.79 14.92 -6.81
CA GLU A 258 -12.08 15.65 -6.81
C GLU A 258 -12.36 16.33 -5.46
N SER A 259 -11.68 15.91 -4.40
CA SER A 259 -11.75 16.53 -3.07
C SER A 259 -10.70 17.60 -2.87
N SER A 260 -11.03 18.68 -2.17
CA SER A 260 -10.10 19.77 -1.81
C SER A 260 -9.02 19.32 -0.81
N CYS A 261 -9.30 18.32 0.03
CA CYS A 261 -8.36 17.74 0.98
C CYS A 261 -8.71 16.25 1.20
N PRO A 262 -8.27 15.36 0.28
CA PRO A 262 -8.55 13.93 0.39
C PRO A 262 -7.90 13.30 1.63
N GLU A 263 -6.80 13.86 2.12
CA GLU A 263 -6.11 13.42 3.34
C GLU A 263 -7.03 13.52 4.57
N LEU A 264 -7.75 14.63 4.73
CA LEU A 264 -8.69 14.82 5.83
C LEU A 264 -9.84 13.82 5.74
N LEU A 265 -10.41 13.67 4.55
CA LEU A 265 -11.51 12.72 4.34
C LEU A 265 -11.08 11.27 4.60
N ALA A 266 -9.91 10.87 4.12
CA ALA A 266 -9.38 9.53 4.34
C ALA A 266 -9.14 9.24 5.84
N LEU A 267 -8.52 10.17 6.58
CA LEU A 267 -8.33 10.02 8.03
C LEU A 267 -9.66 9.94 8.78
N LYS A 268 -10.63 10.79 8.44
CA LYS A 268 -11.98 10.75 9.02
C LYS A 268 -12.72 9.45 8.69
N ALA A 269 -12.55 8.95 7.48
CA ALA A 269 -13.13 7.68 7.04
C ALA A 269 -12.55 6.48 7.78
N GLY A 270 -11.29 6.52 8.20
CA GLY A 270 -10.67 5.42 8.94
C GLY A 270 -9.29 5.00 8.46
N ALA A 271 -8.70 5.67 7.46
CA ALA A 271 -7.32 5.41 7.02
C ALA A 271 -6.32 5.65 8.16
N ASP A 272 -5.33 4.78 8.28
CA ASP A 272 -4.25 4.91 9.27
C ASP A 272 -3.00 5.54 8.65
N LEU A 273 -2.76 5.31 7.35
CA LEU A 273 -1.61 5.80 6.62
C LEU A 273 -2.05 6.36 5.26
N LEU A 274 -1.53 7.53 4.91
CA LEU A 274 -1.87 8.28 3.70
C LEU A 274 -0.75 8.12 2.68
N LEU A 275 -1.00 7.45 1.55
CA LEU A 275 -0.04 7.32 0.46
C LEU A 275 -0.17 8.48 -0.52
N GLY A 276 0.95 9.10 -0.93
CA GLY A 276 0.98 10.14 -1.95
C GLY A 276 0.27 11.46 -1.59
N GLY A 277 -0.13 11.62 -0.31
CA GLY A 277 -0.79 12.83 0.18
C GLY A 277 0.15 14.05 0.21
N LYS A 278 -0.44 15.23 0.14
CA LYS A 278 0.28 16.49 0.10
C LYS A 278 0.59 17.00 1.51
N LEU A 279 1.87 17.11 1.84
CA LEU A 279 2.31 17.68 3.13
C LEU A 279 1.92 19.15 3.31
N GLU A 280 1.64 19.87 2.22
CA GLU A 280 1.11 21.24 2.23
C GLU A 280 -0.27 21.33 2.87
N ASN A 281 -1.01 20.22 2.95
CA ASN A 281 -2.33 20.13 3.59
C ASN A 281 -2.24 19.94 5.12
N LEU A 282 -1.04 19.79 5.71
CA LEU A 282 -0.87 19.67 7.17
C LEU A 282 -1.58 20.78 7.97
N PRO A 283 -1.55 22.06 7.58
CA PRO A 283 -2.29 23.10 8.31
C PRO A 283 -3.80 22.88 8.34
N ILE A 284 -4.38 22.30 7.27
CA ILE A 284 -5.81 21.95 7.21
C ILE A 284 -6.12 20.83 8.20
N LEU A 285 -5.25 19.80 8.26
CA LEU A 285 -5.40 18.69 9.20
C LEU A 285 -5.23 19.15 10.66
N GLU A 286 -4.29 20.08 10.93
CA GLU A 286 -4.13 20.69 12.26
C GLU A 286 -5.40 21.42 12.68
N ALA A 287 -5.92 22.30 11.83
CA ALA A 287 -7.16 23.05 12.12
C ALA A 287 -8.35 22.11 12.35
N ALA A 288 -8.47 21.04 11.55
CA ALA A 288 -9.52 20.02 11.74
C ALA A 288 -9.36 19.25 13.07
N ALA A 289 -8.14 18.96 13.50
CA ALA A 289 -7.86 18.31 14.78
C ALA A 289 -8.13 19.24 15.98
N GLU A 290 -7.80 20.52 15.86
CA GLU A 290 -8.04 21.54 16.88
C GLU A 290 -9.53 21.84 17.06
N SER A 291 -10.29 21.92 15.96
CA SER A 291 -11.74 22.14 15.99
C SER A 291 -12.55 20.89 16.43
N GLY A 292 -11.91 19.71 16.43
CA GLY A 292 -12.57 18.43 16.70
C GLY A 292 -13.25 17.81 15.47
N GLU A 293 -13.15 18.40 14.29
CA GLU A 293 -13.62 17.82 13.04
C GLU A 293 -12.89 16.51 12.72
N LEU A 294 -11.57 16.45 12.97
CA LEU A 294 -10.78 15.22 13.00
C LEU A 294 -10.56 14.82 14.46
N PRO A 295 -11.24 13.77 14.97
CA PRO A 295 -11.16 13.39 16.38
C PRO A 295 -9.74 13.01 16.81
N LYS A 296 -9.31 13.48 17.98
CA LYS A 296 -7.98 13.19 18.53
C LYS A 296 -7.73 11.70 18.74
N GLU A 297 -8.79 10.96 19.13
CA GLU A 297 -8.69 9.51 19.30
C GLU A 297 -8.44 8.82 17.95
N ARG A 298 -9.03 9.30 16.85
CA ARG A 298 -8.78 8.77 15.51
C ARG A 298 -7.30 8.94 15.11
N ILE A 299 -6.72 10.12 15.39
CA ILE A 299 -5.29 10.38 15.15
C ILE A 299 -4.43 9.44 16.00
N LYS A 300 -4.76 9.30 17.28
CA LYS A 300 -4.02 8.45 18.21
C LYS A 300 -4.06 6.98 17.77
N ASP A 301 -5.21 6.47 17.36
CA ASP A 301 -5.36 5.09 16.88
C ASP A 301 -4.51 4.84 15.62
N ALA A 302 -4.50 5.79 14.67
CA ALA A 302 -3.65 5.70 13.50
C ALA A 302 -2.16 5.68 13.86
N LEU A 303 -1.73 6.59 14.74
CA LEU A 303 -0.35 6.68 15.21
C LEU A 303 0.12 5.38 15.87
N VAL A 304 -0.71 4.79 16.73
CA VAL A 304 -0.37 3.52 17.40
C VAL A 304 -0.18 2.39 16.36
N ARG A 305 -1.09 2.26 15.39
CA ARG A 305 -0.98 1.23 14.34
C ARG A 305 0.26 1.43 13.47
N VAL A 306 0.51 2.67 13.04
CA VAL A 306 1.67 3.00 12.20
C VAL A 306 2.97 2.77 12.99
N GLN A 307 3.04 3.18 14.26
CA GLN A 307 4.21 2.93 15.11
C GLN A 307 4.47 1.44 15.30
N THR A 308 3.42 0.65 15.57
CA THR A 308 3.54 -0.82 15.67
C THR A 308 4.11 -1.42 14.38
N LEU A 309 3.62 -0.97 13.20
CA LEU A 309 4.16 -1.42 11.92
C LEU A 309 5.65 -1.08 11.77
N GLN A 310 6.03 0.15 12.15
CA GLN A 310 7.43 0.59 12.11
C GLN A 310 8.31 -0.22 13.05
N ASP A 311 7.85 -0.52 14.26
CA ASP A 311 8.60 -1.29 15.25
C ASP A 311 8.78 -2.76 14.81
N ASP A 312 7.72 -3.38 14.25
CA ASP A 312 7.73 -4.78 13.80
C ASP A 312 8.65 -5.00 12.57
N TYR A 313 8.84 -3.97 11.74
CA TYR A 313 9.60 -4.05 10.48
C TYR A 313 10.79 -3.08 10.43
N SER A 314 11.28 -2.65 11.57
CA SER A 314 12.53 -1.86 11.66
C SER A 314 13.73 -2.69 11.17
N LEU A 315 14.61 -2.08 10.35
CA LEU A 315 15.84 -2.68 9.81
C LEU A 315 17.07 -2.01 10.40
#